data_ef5ce9b6172a9f60d16b1964a828618b
#
_entry.id   ef5ce9b6172a9f60d16b1964a828618b
#
_cell.length_a   1.000
_cell.length_b   1.000
_cell.length_c   1.000
_cell.angle_alpha   90.00
_cell.angle_beta   90.00
_cell.angle_gamma   90.00
#
_symmetry.space_group_name_H-M   'P 1'
#
loop_
_entity.id
_entity.type
_entity.pdbx_description
1 polymer ?
#
loop_
_entity_poly.entity_id
_entity_poly.type
_entity_poly.pdbx_seq_one_letter_code
_entity_poly.pdbx_strand_id
1 'polypeptide(L)'
;STTKGLAAVCLLQLVEEGKVNLDDPVAKYWPEFAQNGKEKIPVRYLFCHKSGLCGVTTPLPNDAYYNWDIMVEALAAQKPQWEPGTRHGYHALTYGHLIGEMVRRVSGKTIGNYFNEKIAEPLNLDFWIGLPDDQFEKVTDIQPSFFPLWTRLLAPAFKIIPKGMLRGDLAMIKDFDDPSTIAGSAFNNPRMEIKNPFYANSREWRKAEIPAANGHGSARAIAKFYGVLSNGGERDGVHILDKKTI
;
A
#
# COMPACT_ATOMS: atom_id res chain seq x y z
N SER A 1 1.38 7.19 -3.45
CA SER A 1 0.46 6.08 -3.78
C SER A 1 0.54 5.60 -5.24
N THR A 2 1.41 6.17 -6.03
CA THR A 2 1.66 5.72 -7.43
C THR A 2 2.07 4.25 -7.47
N THR A 3 2.81 3.78 -6.45
CA THR A 3 3.25 2.38 -6.31
C THR A 3 2.10 1.36 -6.34
N LYS A 4 0.89 1.73 -5.91
CA LYS A 4 -0.27 0.83 -5.90
C LYS A 4 -0.61 0.25 -7.27
N GLY A 5 -0.52 1.06 -8.33
CA GLY A 5 -0.79 0.59 -9.68
C GLY A 5 0.21 -0.47 -10.14
N LEU A 6 1.49 -0.28 -9.78
CA LEU A 6 2.53 -1.26 -10.10
C LEU A 6 2.31 -2.56 -9.32
N ALA A 7 1.97 -2.46 -8.03
CA ALA A 7 1.64 -3.62 -7.21
C ALA A 7 0.39 -4.37 -7.74
N ALA A 8 -0.63 -3.62 -8.18
CA ALA A 8 -1.84 -4.21 -8.77
C ALA A 8 -1.51 -5.07 -10.00
N VAL A 9 -0.66 -4.56 -10.88
CA VAL A 9 -0.27 -5.29 -12.10
C VAL A 9 0.43 -6.61 -11.77
N CYS A 10 1.26 -6.67 -10.71
CA CYS A 10 1.87 -7.93 -10.29
C CYS A 10 0.83 -9.01 -9.96
N LEU A 11 -0.24 -8.65 -9.25
CA LEU A 11 -1.30 -9.62 -8.94
C LEU A 11 -2.19 -9.90 -10.16
N LEU A 12 -2.44 -8.91 -11.03
CA LEU A 12 -3.19 -9.11 -12.27
C LEU A 12 -2.48 -10.04 -13.25
N GLN A 13 -1.13 -10.06 -13.29
CA GLN A 13 -0.39 -11.05 -14.07
C GLN A 13 -0.69 -12.48 -13.59
N LEU A 14 -0.75 -12.70 -12.26
CA LEU A 14 -1.12 -14.01 -11.71
C LEU A 14 -2.59 -14.36 -11.97
N VAL A 15 -3.47 -13.38 -12.09
CA VAL A 15 -4.85 -13.60 -12.56
C VAL A 15 -4.86 -14.03 -14.01
N GLU A 16 -4.10 -13.39 -14.86
CA GLU A 16 -4.01 -13.71 -16.29
C GLU A 16 -3.40 -15.09 -16.54
N GLU A 17 -2.42 -15.48 -15.73
CA GLU A 17 -1.84 -16.83 -15.73
C GLU A 17 -2.82 -17.90 -15.19
N GLY A 18 -4.03 -17.54 -14.79
CA GLY A 18 -5.03 -18.45 -14.21
C GLY A 18 -4.70 -18.95 -12.81
N LYS A 19 -3.67 -18.43 -12.16
CA LYS A 19 -3.24 -18.81 -10.80
C LYS A 19 -4.12 -18.20 -9.71
N VAL A 20 -4.75 -17.07 -10.02
CA VAL A 20 -5.68 -16.35 -9.12
C VAL A 20 -6.96 -16.06 -9.87
N ASN A 21 -8.12 -16.28 -9.21
CA ASN A 21 -9.40 -15.81 -9.71
C ASN A 21 -9.88 -14.65 -8.83
N LEU A 22 -10.32 -13.56 -9.45
CA LEU A 22 -10.78 -12.35 -8.76
C LEU A 22 -12.02 -12.59 -7.89
N ASP A 23 -12.83 -13.61 -8.22
CA ASP A 23 -14.05 -13.97 -7.48
C ASP A 23 -13.80 -14.99 -6.37
N ASP A 24 -12.62 -15.62 -6.36
CA ASP A 24 -12.27 -16.54 -5.29
C ASP A 24 -12.09 -15.78 -3.97
N PRO A 25 -12.42 -16.41 -2.83
CA PRO A 25 -12.06 -15.89 -1.53
C PRO A 25 -10.54 -15.73 -1.37
N VAL A 26 -10.10 -14.61 -0.79
CA VAL A 26 -8.69 -14.41 -0.40
C VAL A 26 -8.18 -15.59 0.42
N ALA A 27 -9.01 -16.13 1.30
CA ALA A 27 -8.74 -17.27 2.15
C ALA A 27 -8.32 -18.55 1.40
N LYS A 28 -8.68 -18.70 0.13
CA LYS A 28 -8.22 -19.81 -0.71
C LYS A 28 -6.70 -19.79 -0.91
N TYR A 29 -6.13 -18.61 -1.01
CA TYR A 29 -4.70 -18.38 -1.26
C TYR A 29 -3.94 -18.05 0.03
N TRP A 30 -4.66 -17.49 0.99
CA TRP A 30 -4.15 -17.07 2.29
C TRP A 30 -5.06 -17.60 3.41
N PRO A 31 -4.87 -18.89 3.83
CA PRO A 31 -5.77 -19.56 4.78
C PRO A 31 -5.94 -18.83 6.12
N GLU A 32 -4.86 -18.23 6.65
CA GLU A 32 -4.90 -17.51 7.94
C GLU A 32 -5.76 -16.24 7.89
N PHE A 33 -6.06 -15.77 6.69
CA PHE A 33 -6.99 -14.67 6.47
C PHE A 33 -8.45 -15.04 6.82
N ALA A 34 -8.80 -16.35 6.79
CA ALA A 34 -10.13 -16.87 7.03
C ALA A 34 -10.53 -16.80 8.50
N GLN A 35 -10.64 -15.59 9.06
CA GLN A 35 -11.08 -15.34 10.43
C GLN A 35 -11.78 -13.99 10.54
N ASN A 36 -12.54 -13.80 11.62
CA ASN A 36 -13.22 -12.54 11.93
C ASN A 36 -14.18 -12.03 10.83
N GLY A 37 -14.86 -12.95 10.12
CA GLY A 37 -15.82 -12.63 9.07
C GLY A 37 -15.20 -12.35 7.69
N LYS A 38 -13.95 -12.80 7.46
CA LYS A 38 -13.23 -12.58 6.18
C LYS A 38 -13.22 -13.79 5.25
N GLU A 39 -13.84 -14.89 5.64
CA GLU A 39 -13.82 -16.19 4.94
C GLU A 39 -14.26 -16.09 3.48
N LYS A 40 -15.15 -15.15 3.18
CA LYS A 40 -15.76 -14.98 1.86
C LYS A 40 -15.35 -13.71 1.12
N ILE A 41 -14.38 -12.94 1.63
CA ILE A 41 -13.92 -11.72 0.96
C ILE A 41 -13.26 -12.11 -0.37
N PRO A 42 -13.81 -11.70 -1.53
CA PRO A 42 -13.22 -12.02 -2.82
C PRO A 42 -11.97 -11.17 -3.07
N VAL A 43 -11.02 -11.74 -3.83
CA VAL A 43 -9.75 -11.06 -4.17
C VAL A 43 -9.98 -9.67 -4.77
N ARG A 44 -11.00 -9.51 -5.62
CA ARG A 44 -11.32 -8.20 -6.22
C ARG A 44 -11.55 -7.07 -5.21
N TYR A 45 -12.00 -7.37 -3.98
CA TYR A 45 -12.22 -6.35 -2.96
C TYR A 45 -10.92 -5.74 -2.41
N LEU A 46 -9.79 -6.42 -2.57
CA LEU A 46 -8.48 -5.88 -2.24
C LEU A 46 -8.11 -4.75 -3.21
N PHE A 47 -8.33 -4.93 -4.51
CA PHE A 47 -8.02 -3.94 -5.54
C PHE A 47 -8.83 -2.65 -5.42
N CYS A 48 -10.10 -2.76 -5.06
CA CYS A 48 -11.04 -1.63 -5.08
C CYS A 48 -11.36 -1.05 -3.69
N HIS A 49 -10.52 -1.30 -2.70
CA HIS A 49 -10.65 -0.74 -1.34
C HIS A 49 -11.98 -1.10 -0.63
N LYS A 50 -12.54 -2.28 -0.92
CA LYS A 50 -13.84 -2.72 -0.37
C LYS A 50 -13.75 -3.78 0.72
N SER A 51 -12.54 -4.27 1.05
CA SER A 51 -12.36 -5.37 2.00
C SER A 51 -12.68 -5.02 3.46
N GLY A 52 -12.77 -3.72 3.81
CA GLY A 52 -12.94 -3.28 5.19
C GLY A 52 -11.64 -3.28 6.01
N LEU A 53 -10.49 -3.53 5.37
CA LEU A 53 -9.17 -3.63 6.02
C LEU A 53 -8.30 -2.41 5.72
N CYS A 54 -8.88 -1.20 5.79
CA CYS A 54 -8.15 0.03 5.49
C CYS A 54 -7.02 0.32 6.47
N GLY A 55 -7.02 -0.29 7.65
CA GLY A 55 -5.98 -0.19 8.66
C GLY A 55 -6.10 -1.32 9.68
N VAL A 56 -5.13 -1.41 10.57
CA VAL A 56 -5.13 -2.28 11.74
C VAL A 56 -5.52 -1.44 12.96
N THR A 57 -6.47 -1.92 13.76
CA THR A 57 -6.97 -1.16 14.94
C THR A 57 -6.20 -1.48 16.21
N THR A 58 -5.58 -2.67 16.29
CA THR A 58 -4.67 -3.02 17.39
C THR A 58 -3.37 -2.24 17.24
N PRO A 59 -2.84 -1.60 18.29
CA PRO A 59 -1.56 -0.91 18.23
C PRO A 59 -0.44 -1.82 17.73
N LEU A 60 0.30 -1.35 16.74
CA LEU A 60 1.43 -2.05 16.15
C LEU A 60 2.76 -1.48 16.66
N PRO A 61 3.83 -2.28 16.73
CA PRO A 61 5.17 -1.77 17.02
C PRO A 61 5.61 -0.77 15.92
N ASN A 62 6.48 0.18 16.30
CA ASN A 62 6.88 1.28 15.41
C ASN A 62 7.58 0.83 14.12
N ASP A 63 8.19 -0.33 14.14
CA ASP A 63 8.90 -0.94 13.02
C ASP A 63 8.04 -1.89 12.17
N ALA A 64 6.73 -2.00 12.47
CA ALA A 64 5.85 -2.97 11.80
C ALA A 64 5.84 -2.80 10.27
N TYR A 65 5.93 -1.56 9.74
CA TYR A 65 5.98 -1.36 8.29
C TYR A 65 7.26 -1.90 7.64
N TYR A 66 8.32 -2.12 8.42
CA TYR A 66 9.59 -2.67 7.94
C TYR A 66 9.66 -4.18 8.09
N ASN A 67 8.69 -4.77 8.80
CA ASN A 67 8.59 -6.21 9.01
C ASN A 67 7.31 -6.74 8.36
N TRP A 68 7.50 -7.41 7.22
CA TRP A 68 6.39 -7.93 6.42
C TRP A 68 5.44 -8.83 7.20
N ASP A 69 6.00 -9.76 7.99
CA ASP A 69 5.20 -10.77 8.69
C ASP A 69 4.34 -10.14 9.80
N ILE A 70 4.84 -9.14 10.53
CA ILE A 70 4.04 -8.41 11.54
C ILE A 70 2.81 -7.78 10.88
N MET A 71 2.97 -7.13 9.72
CA MET A 71 1.85 -6.49 9.02
C MET A 71 0.86 -7.52 8.49
N VAL A 72 1.35 -8.62 7.95
CA VAL A 72 0.52 -9.69 7.36
C VAL A 72 -0.26 -10.42 8.45
N GLU A 73 0.36 -10.77 9.56
CA GLU A 73 -0.29 -11.39 10.71
C GLU A 73 -1.35 -10.47 11.31
N ALA A 74 -1.02 -9.19 11.48
CA ALA A 74 -1.97 -8.21 11.98
C ALA A 74 -3.19 -8.06 11.06
N LEU A 75 -2.99 -8.05 9.73
CA LEU A 75 -4.08 -7.98 8.76
C LEU A 75 -4.90 -9.28 8.72
N ALA A 76 -4.26 -10.44 8.87
CA ALA A 76 -4.97 -11.70 8.99
C ALA A 76 -5.86 -11.74 10.25
N ALA A 77 -5.40 -11.17 11.37
CA ALA A 77 -6.16 -11.10 12.61
C ALA A 77 -7.19 -9.96 12.63
N GLN A 78 -7.03 -8.92 11.81
CA GLN A 78 -7.91 -7.73 11.83
C GLN A 78 -9.34 -8.08 11.42
N LYS A 79 -10.32 -7.66 12.23
CA LYS A 79 -11.72 -7.68 11.84
C LYS A 79 -12.00 -6.54 10.84
N PRO A 80 -12.76 -6.76 9.76
CA PRO A 80 -13.17 -5.68 8.86
C PRO A 80 -13.87 -4.55 9.62
N GLN A 81 -13.53 -3.29 9.31
CA GLN A 81 -14.09 -2.10 9.97
C GLN A 81 -15.51 -1.75 9.46
N TRP A 82 -15.95 -2.40 8.40
CA TRP A 82 -17.31 -2.38 7.85
C TRP A 82 -17.58 -3.69 7.12
N GLU A 83 -18.84 -3.97 6.84
CA GLU A 83 -19.25 -5.14 6.04
C GLU A 83 -18.57 -5.10 4.67
N PRO A 84 -17.71 -6.09 4.33
CA PRO A 84 -17.00 -6.11 3.07
C PRO A 84 -17.92 -5.98 1.86
N GLY A 85 -17.54 -5.15 0.90
CA GLY A 85 -18.33 -4.89 -0.31
C GLY A 85 -19.35 -3.75 -0.19
N THR A 86 -19.77 -3.35 1.01
CA THR A 86 -20.82 -2.34 1.21
C THR A 86 -20.34 -0.90 1.14
N ARG A 87 -19.06 -0.67 1.41
CA ARG A 87 -18.44 0.66 1.45
C ARG A 87 -17.05 0.66 0.82
N HIS A 88 -16.59 1.84 0.46
CA HIS A 88 -15.21 2.13 0.13
C HIS A 88 -14.53 2.85 1.29
N GLY A 89 -13.30 2.44 1.62
CA GLY A 89 -12.42 3.16 2.53
C GLY A 89 -10.98 3.04 2.06
N TYR A 90 -10.31 4.15 1.84
CA TYR A 90 -8.96 4.14 1.27
C TYR A 90 -7.97 3.34 2.14
N HIS A 91 -7.47 2.24 1.62
CA HIS A 91 -6.45 1.41 2.25
C HIS A 91 -5.09 2.06 1.98
N ALA A 92 -4.74 3.06 2.79
CA ALA A 92 -3.60 3.94 2.53
C ALA A 92 -2.28 3.18 2.40
N LEU A 93 -1.99 2.31 3.36
CA LEU A 93 -0.77 1.49 3.42
C LEU A 93 -1.06 -0.01 3.34
N THR A 94 -2.14 -0.47 3.98
CA THR A 94 -2.53 -1.88 4.02
C THR A 94 -2.78 -2.48 2.63
N TYR A 95 -3.20 -1.67 1.66
CA TYR A 95 -3.33 -2.08 0.25
C TYR A 95 -2.11 -2.85 -0.26
N GLY A 96 -0.92 -2.30 0.02
CA GLY A 96 0.33 -2.89 -0.44
C GLY A 96 0.60 -4.27 0.17
N HIS A 97 0.37 -4.41 1.48
CA HIS A 97 0.56 -5.69 2.17
C HIS A 97 -0.50 -6.71 1.76
N LEU A 98 -1.75 -6.29 1.55
CA LEU A 98 -2.82 -7.20 1.09
C LEU A 98 -2.52 -7.73 -0.31
N ILE A 99 -2.22 -6.86 -1.27
CA ILE A 99 -1.88 -7.26 -2.64
C ILE A 99 -0.55 -8.03 -2.68
N GLY A 100 0.46 -7.53 -1.96
CA GLY A 100 1.79 -8.14 -1.95
C GLY A 100 1.81 -9.53 -1.30
N GLU A 101 1.01 -9.75 -0.27
CA GLU A 101 0.89 -11.09 0.34
C GLU A 101 0.23 -12.09 -0.61
N MET A 102 -0.77 -11.66 -1.36
CA MET A 102 -1.35 -12.50 -2.43
C MET A 102 -0.29 -12.87 -3.47
N VAL A 103 0.52 -11.90 -3.91
CA VAL A 103 1.63 -12.16 -4.84
C VAL A 103 2.63 -13.14 -4.22
N ARG A 104 3.04 -12.93 -2.97
CA ARG A 104 4.01 -13.78 -2.27
C ARG A 104 3.53 -15.23 -2.16
N ARG A 105 2.28 -15.43 -1.77
CA ARG A 105 1.69 -16.76 -1.58
C ARG A 105 1.54 -17.54 -2.87
N VAL A 106 1.15 -16.87 -3.93
CA VAL A 106 0.89 -17.52 -5.21
C VAL A 106 2.15 -17.71 -6.04
N SER A 107 3.10 -16.78 -5.99
CA SER A 107 4.32 -16.83 -6.79
C SER A 107 5.54 -17.39 -6.07
N GLY A 108 5.52 -17.43 -4.72
CA GLY A 108 6.68 -17.77 -3.89
C GLY A 108 7.74 -16.66 -3.81
N LYS A 109 7.47 -15.45 -4.35
CA LYS A 109 8.40 -14.32 -4.40
C LYS A 109 7.85 -13.15 -3.63
N THR A 110 8.72 -12.33 -3.01
CA THR A 110 8.29 -11.04 -2.50
C THR A 110 7.78 -10.17 -3.67
N ILE A 111 6.92 -9.20 -3.38
CA ILE A 111 6.36 -8.37 -4.44
C ILE A 111 7.42 -7.50 -5.13
N GLY A 112 8.47 -7.07 -4.40
CA GLY A 112 9.60 -6.35 -4.99
C GLY A 112 10.38 -7.20 -5.97
N ASN A 113 10.70 -8.44 -5.60
CA ASN A 113 11.38 -9.39 -6.47
C ASN A 113 10.51 -9.79 -7.67
N TYR A 114 9.21 -10.01 -7.45
CA TYR A 114 8.28 -10.32 -8.52
C TYR A 114 8.19 -9.17 -9.53
N PHE A 115 8.00 -7.94 -9.02
CA PHE A 115 7.94 -6.73 -9.86
C PHE A 115 9.24 -6.55 -10.67
N ASN A 116 10.38 -6.72 -10.01
CA ASN A 116 11.68 -6.56 -10.69
C ASN A 116 11.81 -7.54 -11.85
N GLU A 117 11.62 -8.85 -11.58
CA GLU A 117 11.82 -9.91 -12.57
C GLU A 117 10.79 -9.86 -13.71
N LYS A 118 9.52 -9.61 -13.40
CA LYS A 118 8.42 -9.73 -14.37
C LYS A 118 8.12 -8.42 -15.11
N ILE A 119 8.51 -7.29 -14.57
CA ILE A 119 8.11 -5.99 -15.10
C ILE A 119 9.30 -5.05 -15.28
N ALA A 120 10.08 -4.80 -14.22
CA ALA A 120 11.11 -3.78 -14.26
C ALA A 120 12.29 -4.15 -15.18
N GLU A 121 12.85 -5.35 -15.03
CA GLU A 121 13.94 -5.82 -15.88
C GLU A 121 13.52 -5.94 -17.36
N PRO A 122 12.40 -6.61 -17.72
CA PRO A 122 12.00 -6.72 -19.14
C PRO A 122 11.76 -5.36 -19.79
N LEU A 123 11.21 -4.41 -19.05
CA LEU A 123 10.97 -3.06 -19.55
C LEU A 123 12.14 -2.11 -19.34
N ASN A 124 13.24 -2.55 -18.73
CA ASN A 124 14.37 -1.69 -18.36
C ASN A 124 13.90 -0.42 -17.62
N LEU A 125 13.24 -0.62 -16.46
CA LEU A 125 12.72 0.46 -15.64
C LEU A 125 13.65 0.74 -14.46
N ASP A 126 14.05 1.99 -14.27
CA ASP A 126 14.65 2.46 -13.03
C ASP A 126 13.55 2.65 -11.97
N PHE A 127 13.03 1.54 -11.44
CA PHE A 127 11.99 1.55 -10.42
C PHE A 127 12.05 0.30 -9.54
N TRP A 128 11.95 0.48 -8.23
CA TRP A 128 12.04 -0.60 -7.23
C TRP A 128 10.93 -0.47 -6.17
N ILE A 129 10.44 -1.61 -5.70
CA ILE A 129 9.64 -1.75 -4.47
C ILE A 129 10.54 -2.47 -3.47
N GLY A 130 11.02 -1.73 -2.45
CA GLY A 130 12.19 -2.15 -1.68
C GLY A 130 13.49 -1.82 -2.43
N LEU A 131 14.14 -0.72 -2.02
CA LEU A 131 15.32 -0.22 -2.72
C LEU A 131 16.56 -1.08 -2.45
N PRO A 132 17.24 -1.62 -3.47
CA PRO A 132 18.51 -2.34 -3.30
C PRO A 132 19.63 -1.42 -2.80
N ASP A 133 20.60 -1.99 -2.09
CA ASP A 133 21.68 -1.22 -1.44
C ASP A 133 22.54 -0.43 -2.44
N ASP A 134 22.79 -0.96 -3.62
CA ASP A 134 23.56 -0.34 -4.68
C ASP A 134 22.84 0.83 -5.39
N GLN A 135 21.56 1.04 -5.10
CA GLN A 135 20.77 2.13 -5.68
C GLN A 135 20.59 3.33 -4.73
N PHE A 136 21.05 3.23 -3.47
CA PHE A 136 20.82 4.27 -2.46
C PHE A 136 21.39 5.63 -2.85
N GLU A 137 22.56 5.67 -3.45
CA GLU A 137 23.24 6.92 -3.85
C GLU A 137 22.52 7.65 -5.00
N LYS A 138 21.64 6.96 -5.73
CA LYS A 138 20.86 7.55 -6.84
C LYS A 138 19.57 8.21 -6.37
N VAL A 139 19.18 7.99 -5.11
CA VAL A 139 17.88 8.45 -4.58
C VAL A 139 18.04 9.81 -3.89
N THR A 140 17.28 10.78 -4.37
CA THR A 140 17.19 12.10 -3.74
C THR A 140 16.30 12.05 -2.51
N ASP A 141 16.68 12.78 -1.45
CA ASP A 141 15.85 12.92 -0.26
C ASP A 141 14.56 13.68 -0.54
N ILE A 142 13.47 13.18 0.07
CA ILE A 142 12.20 13.89 0.09
C ILE A 142 12.35 15.09 1.00
N GLN A 143 12.03 16.28 0.48
CA GLN A 143 11.99 17.50 1.29
C GLN A 143 10.62 17.60 1.98
N PRO A 144 10.56 17.91 3.28
CA PRO A 144 9.28 18.08 3.97
C PRO A 144 8.55 19.28 3.39
N SER A 145 7.24 19.13 3.27
CA SER A 145 6.39 20.29 2.99
C SER A 145 6.49 21.29 4.14
N PHE A 146 6.83 22.53 3.82
CA PHE A 146 6.89 23.60 4.80
C PHE A 146 5.46 23.93 5.26
N PHE A 147 5.06 23.39 6.40
CA PHE A 147 3.93 23.96 7.12
C PHE A 147 4.37 25.28 7.75
N PRO A 148 3.67 26.39 7.50
CA PRO A 148 4.01 27.67 8.10
C PRO A 148 4.10 27.55 9.64
N LEU A 149 5.02 28.26 10.27
CA LEU A 149 5.26 28.18 11.72
C LEU A 149 4.00 28.39 12.55
N TRP A 150 3.08 29.25 12.08
CA TRP A 150 1.80 29.50 12.74
C TRP A 150 0.90 28.27 12.83
N THR A 151 0.98 27.32 11.90
CA THR A 151 0.20 26.07 11.97
C THR A 151 0.65 25.20 13.14
N ARG A 152 1.97 25.22 13.46
CA ARG A 152 2.53 24.55 14.63
C ARG A 152 2.09 25.20 15.93
N LEU A 153 1.99 26.54 15.96
CA LEU A 153 1.52 27.30 17.12
C LEU A 153 0.02 27.09 17.38
N LEU A 154 -0.78 26.91 16.32
CA LEU A 154 -2.22 26.67 16.43
C LEU A 154 -2.60 25.21 16.65
N ALA A 155 -1.69 24.27 16.46
CA ALA A 155 -1.96 22.84 16.61
C ALA A 155 -2.56 22.45 17.99
N PRO A 156 -2.11 23.01 19.14
CA PRO A 156 -2.72 22.73 20.44
C PRO A 156 -4.17 23.25 20.52
N ALA A 157 -4.43 24.45 20.00
CA ALA A 157 -5.78 25.05 19.98
C ALA A 157 -6.74 24.24 19.11
N PHE A 158 -6.23 23.66 17.99
CA PHE A 158 -7.02 22.80 17.13
C PHE A 158 -7.53 21.55 17.85
N LYS A 159 -6.78 21.00 18.81
CA LYS A 159 -7.20 19.84 19.62
C LYS A 159 -8.40 20.15 20.52
N ILE A 160 -8.61 21.42 20.92
CA ILE A 160 -9.67 21.86 21.86
C ILE A 160 -11.01 22.04 21.10
N ILE A 161 -10.99 22.40 19.81
CA ILE A 161 -12.21 22.67 19.03
C ILE A 161 -13.06 21.38 18.94
N PRO A 162 -14.35 21.39 19.28
CA PRO A 162 -15.23 20.23 19.15
C PRO A 162 -15.27 19.73 17.70
N LYS A 163 -15.22 18.39 17.49
CA LYS A 163 -15.20 17.78 16.16
C LYS A 163 -16.37 18.20 15.28
N GLY A 164 -17.57 18.37 15.87
CA GLY A 164 -18.77 18.81 15.15
C GLY A 164 -18.71 20.25 14.62
N MET A 165 -17.75 21.07 15.06
CA MET A 165 -17.52 22.43 14.56
C MET A 165 -16.49 22.50 13.44
N LEU A 166 -15.84 21.38 13.12
CA LEU A 166 -14.81 21.29 12.08
C LEU A 166 -15.43 20.81 10.75
N ARG A 167 -14.92 21.34 9.64
CA ARG A 167 -15.23 20.81 8.31
C ARG A 167 -14.67 19.37 8.18
N GLY A 168 -15.25 18.57 7.29
CA GLY A 168 -14.99 17.13 7.19
C GLY A 168 -13.50 16.74 7.09
N ASP A 169 -12.71 17.48 6.32
CA ASP A 169 -11.27 17.29 6.17
C ASP A 169 -10.49 17.59 7.48
N LEU A 170 -10.84 18.68 8.16
CA LEU A 170 -10.26 19.05 9.44
C LEU A 170 -10.72 18.13 10.59
N ALA A 171 -11.96 17.64 10.54
CA ALA A 171 -12.45 16.65 11.48
C ALA A 171 -11.69 15.34 11.36
N MET A 172 -11.34 14.91 10.12
CA MET A 172 -10.55 13.72 9.85
C MET A 172 -9.14 13.81 10.43
N ILE A 173 -8.49 15.00 10.40
CA ILE A 173 -7.15 15.19 10.98
C ILE A 173 -7.14 14.89 12.48
N LYS A 174 -8.23 15.18 13.19
CA LYS A 174 -8.35 14.82 14.62
C LYS A 174 -8.32 13.33 14.88
N ASP A 175 -8.80 12.54 13.94
CA ASP A 175 -8.87 11.09 14.06
C ASP A 175 -7.54 10.41 13.81
N PHE A 176 -6.55 11.10 13.20
CA PHE A 176 -5.25 10.50 12.89
C PHE A 176 -4.48 10.04 14.14
N ASP A 177 -4.68 10.67 15.28
CA ASP A 177 -3.99 10.29 16.52
C ASP A 177 -4.66 9.10 17.25
N ASP A 178 -5.85 8.68 16.83
CA ASP A 178 -6.60 7.59 17.43
C ASP A 178 -6.67 6.36 16.49
N PRO A 179 -5.90 5.29 16.75
CA PRO A 179 -5.88 4.11 15.90
C PRO A 179 -7.21 3.33 15.87
N SER A 180 -8.14 3.60 16.79
CA SER A 180 -9.47 2.99 16.79
C SER A 180 -10.38 3.59 15.69
N THR A 181 -10.04 4.76 15.18
CA THR A 181 -10.75 5.42 14.09
C THR A 181 -10.28 4.89 12.73
N ILE A 182 -11.11 5.04 11.69
CA ILE A 182 -10.75 4.66 10.32
C ILE A 182 -9.52 5.45 9.86
N ALA A 183 -9.47 6.76 10.10
CA ALA A 183 -8.35 7.59 9.67
C ALA A 183 -7.05 7.24 10.44
N GLY A 184 -7.12 7.11 11.76
CA GLY A 184 -5.98 6.74 12.58
C GLY A 184 -5.41 5.37 12.22
N SER A 185 -6.28 4.35 12.09
CA SER A 185 -5.84 3.01 11.71
C SER A 185 -5.23 2.95 10.30
N ALA A 186 -5.75 3.74 9.36
CA ALA A 186 -5.30 3.72 7.97
C ALA A 186 -3.98 4.47 7.73
N PHE A 187 -3.68 5.51 8.51
CA PHE A 187 -2.56 6.42 8.26
C PHE A 187 -1.53 6.49 9.39
N ASN A 188 -1.89 6.08 10.61
CA ASN A 188 -1.06 6.30 11.79
C ASN A 188 -0.97 5.09 12.73
N ASN A 189 -1.02 3.89 12.17
CA ASN A 189 -0.77 2.67 12.91
C ASN A 189 0.05 1.66 12.06
N PRO A 190 1.30 1.41 12.39
CA PRO A 190 2.04 1.97 13.53
C PRO A 190 2.19 3.48 13.44
N ARG A 191 2.30 4.12 14.60
CA ARG A 191 2.55 5.54 14.66
C ARG A 191 3.95 5.82 14.15
N MET A 192 4.06 6.31 12.93
CA MET A 192 5.31 6.80 12.39
C MET A 192 5.80 7.92 13.30
N GLU A 193 6.94 7.72 13.95
CA GLU A 193 7.43 8.68 14.94
C GLU A 193 7.54 10.07 14.34
N ILE A 194 6.72 10.98 14.83
CA ILE A 194 6.73 12.43 14.49
C ILE A 194 8.11 13.05 14.79
N LYS A 195 8.95 12.38 15.58
CA LYS A 195 10.31 12.81 15.89
C LYS A 195 11.21 12.94 14.65
N ASN A 196 10.94 12.18 13.60
CA ASN A 196 11.68 12.30 12.34
C ASN A 196 10.69 12.59 11.19
N PRO A 197 10.45 13.85 10.82
CA PRO A 197 9.62 14.18 9.65
C PRO A 197 10.20 13.65 8.34
N PHE A 198 11.42 13.15 8.38
CA PHE A 198 12.17 12.58 7.25
C PHE A 198 12.25 11.06 7.28
N TYR A 199 11.37 10.38 8.03
CA TYR A 199 11.39 8.90 8.12
C TYR A 199 11.42 8.23 6.73
N ALA A 200 10.77 8.85 5.73
CA ALA A 200 10.77 8.35 4.35
C ALA A 200 12.14 8.40 3.66
N ASN A 201 13.11 9.10 4.25
CA ASN A 201 14.50 9.14 3.81
C ASN A 201 15.39 8.13 4.55
N SER A 202 14.86 7.45 5.57
CA SER A 202 15.64 6.47 6.32
C SER A 202 15.95 5.23 5.46
N ARG A 203 17.05 4.56 5.80
CA ARG A 203 17.46 3.34 5.11
C ARG A 203 16.42 2.24 5.26
N GLU A 204 15.85 2.11 6.44
CA GLU A 204 14.83 1.12 6.79
C GLU A 204 13.59 1.30 5.92
N TRP A 205 13.07 2.52 5.81
CA TRP A 205 11.93 2.81 4.95
C TRP A 205 12.22 2.50 3.48
N ARG A 206 13.39 2.90 2.97
CA ARG A 206 13.74 2.70 1.56
C ARG A 206 13.89 1.22 1.22
N LYS A 207 14.46 0.42 2.14
CA LYS A 207 14.65 -1.03 1.95
C LYS A 207 13.38 -1.84 2.11
N ALA A 208 12.47 -1.38 2.95
CA ALA A 208 11.21 -2.09 3.20
C ALA A 208 10.36 -2.16 1.92
N GLU A 209 9.68 -3.26 1.73
CA GLU A 209 8.64 -3.36 0.71
C GLU A 209 7.32 -2.84 1.27
N ILE A 210 6.96 -1.59 0.92
CA ILE A 210 5.66 -0.98 1.26
C ILE A 210 4.93 -0.66 -0.05
N PRO A 211 4.33 -1.67 -0.70
CA PRO A 211 3.88 -1.57 -2.11
C PRO A 211 2.75 -0.58 -2.34
N ALA A 212 2.25 0.03 -1.28
CA ALA A 212 1.26 1.10 -1.36
C ALA A 212 1.86 2.51 -1.50
N ALA A 213 3.14 2.71 -1.10
CA ALA A 213 3.64 4.06 -0.85
C ALA A 213 5.10 4.32 -1.20
N ASN A 214 6.00 3.34 -1.06
CA ASN A 214 7.43 3.61 -1.06
C ASN A 214 8.21 3.11 -2.29
N GLY A 215 7.55 2.92 -3.43
CA GLY A 215 8.28 2.68 -4.67
C GLY A 215 9.24 3.82 -4.99
N HIS A 216 10.48 3.46 -5.34
CA HIS A 216 11.55 4.39 -5.71
C HIS A 216 11.84 4.27 -7.19
N GLY A 217 11.88 5.38 -7.90
CA GLY A 217 12.20 5.36 -9.32
C GLY A 217 12.03 6.70 -10.00
N SER A 218 12.40 6.74 -11.28
CA SER A 218 12.31 7.94 -12.08
C SER A 218 10.90 8.18 -12.62
N ALA A 219 10.53 9.44 -12.85
CA ALA A 219 9.29 9.79 -13.54
C ALA A 219 9.21 9.14 -14.94
N ARG A 220 10.36 8.97 -15.61
CA ARG A 220 10.45 8.30 -16.91
C ARG A 220 10.08 6.82 -16.82
N ALA A 221 10.52 6.12 -15.77
CA ALA A 221 10.16 4.72 -15.54
C ALA A 221 8.65 4.56 -15.34
N ILE A 222 8.04 5.43 -14.53
CA ILE A 222 6.59 5.44 -14.31
C ILE A 222 5.84 5.73 -15.62
N ALA A 223 6.27 6.75 -16.38
CA ALA A 223 5.67 7.07 -17.67
C ALA A 223 5.78 5.91 -18.67
N LYS A 224 6.93 5.23 -18.71
CA LYS A 224 7.13 4.04 -19.56
C LYS A 224 6.19 2.90 -19.15
N PHE A 225 6.09 2.60 -17.85
CA PHE A 225 5.21 1.57 -17.33
C PHE A 225 3.74 1.82 -17.71
N TYR A 226 3.19 3.00 -17.39
CA TYR A 226 1.81 3.33 -17.76
C TYR A 226 1.62 3.49 -19.27
N GLY A 227 2.66 3.89 -20.01
CA GLY A 227 2.66 3.92 -21.46
C GLY A 227 2.49 2.54 -22.09
N VAL A 228 3.08 1.49 -21.48
CA VAL A 228 2.85 0.09 -21.90
C VAL A 228 1.39 -0.29 -21.69
N LEU A 229 0.84 -0.02 -20.49
CA LEU A 229 -0.56 -0.35 -20.19
C LEU A 229 -1.53 0.39 -21.13
N SER A 230 -1.33 1.70 -21.35
CA SER A 230 -2.19 2.48 -22.26
C SER A 230 -2.10 2.03 -23.72
N ASN A 231 -1.02 1.35 -24.08
CA ASN A 231 -0.82 0.77 -25.42
C ASN A 231 -1.26 -0.70 -25.52
N GLY A 232 -2.14 -1.14 -24.62
CA GLY A 232 -2.70 -2.49 -24.62
C GLY A 232 -1.87 -3.56 -23.93
N GLY A 233 -0.92 -3.13 -23.07
CA GLY A 233 -0.14 -4.00 -22.20
C GLY A 233 1.11 -4.61 -22.83
N GLU A 234 1.43 -4.21 -24.06
CA GLU A 234 2.62 -4.66 -24.76
C GLU A 234 3.41 -3.49 -25.36
N ARG A 235 4.73 -3.60 -25.35
CA ARG A 235 5.62 -2.66 -26.03
C ARG A 235 6.97 -3.29 -26.32
N ASP A 236 7.50 -3.05 -27.52
CA ASP A 236 8.84 -3.48 -27.97
C ASP A 236 9.08 -4.99 -27.78
N GLY A 237 8.01 -5.81 -27.95
CA GLY A 237 8.02 -7.26 -27.77
C GLY A 237 7.95 -7.72 -26.30
N VAL A 238 7.80 -6.79 -25.36
CA VAL A 238 7.60 -7.10 -23.94
C VAL A 238 6.12 -7.03 -23.61
N HIS A 239 5.54 -8.16 -23.25
CA HIS A 239 4.15 -8.27 -22.79
C HIS A 239 4.07 -8.20 -21.27
N ILE A 240 3.18 -7.37 -20.75
CA ILE A 240 2.95 -7.17 -19.31
C ILE A 240 1.57 -7.66 -18.91
N LEU A 241 0.52 -7.28 -19.64
CA LEU A 241 -0.86 -7.72 -19.43
C LEU A 241 -1.63 -7.72 -20.76
N ASP A 242 -2.59 -8.60 -20.89
CA ASP A 242 -3.56 -8.55 -22.00
C ASP A 242 -4.44 -7.29 -21.89
N LYS A 243 -4.81 -6.73 -23.04
CA LYS A 243 -5.73 -5.59 -23.12
C LYS A 243 -7.06 -5.81 -22.37
N LYS A 244 -7.55 -7.06 -22.34
CA LYS A 244 -8.80 -7.41 -21.63
C LYS A 244 -8.67 -7.37 -20.09
N THR A 245 -7.43 -7.46 -19.57
CA THR A 245 -7.13 -7.45 -18.13
C THR A 245 -6.91 -6.01 -17.62
N ILE A 246 -6.51 -5.10 -18.51
CA ILE A 246 -6.32 -3.66 -18.25
C ILE A 246 -7.67 -2.94 -18.15
#